data_08cab27720cc0c14fb1cb69ffac13991
#
_entry.id   08cab27720cc0c14fb1cb69ffac13991
#
_cell.length_a   1.000
_cell.length_b   1.000
_cell.length_c   1.000
_cell.angle_alpha   90.00
_cell.angle_beta   90.00
_cell.angle_gamma   90.00
#
_symmetry.space_group_name_H-M   'P 1'
#
loop_
_entity.id
_entity.type
_entity.pdbx_description
1 polymer ?
#
loop_
_entity_poly.entity_id
_entity_poly.type
_entity_poly.pdbx_seq_one_letter_code
_entity_poly.pdbx_strand_id
1 'polypeptide(L)'
;EGAVHAVPRLASFGRLMGSREAFERGREANLFPPRLETHDRFGHRLDRVVYHPAYHAAMEASMAEGLHVSAWSHLAHGGAREPGAHVARAAAFYMASQSEAGHCCPITMTSAALATLSQVPDLARDWISKALSTRYDPRFEPMPDKASVTFGMGMTEKQGGTDVRANT
;
A
#
# COMPACT_ATOMS: atom_id res chain seq x y z
N GLU A 1 7.22 19.73 -14.76
CA GLU A 1 8.60 19.63 -15.27
C GLU A 1 9.46 18.67 -14.44
N GLY A 2 9.37 18.66 -13.11
CA GLY A 2 10.24 17.86 -12.23
C GLY A 2 10.07 16.33 -12.29
N ALA A 3 9.10 15.77 -12.99
CA ALA A 3 8.84 14.32 -13.05
C ALA A 3 9.15 13.69 -14.41
N VAL A 4 9.78 14.42 -15.33
CA VAL A 4 10.06 13.92 -16.71
C VAL A 4 10.95 12.68 -16.70
N HIS A 5 11.89 12.59 -15.76
CA HIS A 5 12.77 11.43 -15.58
C HIS A 5 11.99 10.13 -15.27
N ALA A 6 10.78 10.22 -14.71
CA ALA A 6 9.96 9.06 -14.40
C ALA A 6 9.17 8.50 -15.61
N VAL A 7 9.12 9.22 -16.75
CA VAL A 7 8.30 8.83 -17.91
C VAL A 7 8.61 7.43 -18.43
N PRO A 8 9.87 6.97 -18.60
CA PRO A 8 10.12 5.60 -19.08
C PRO A 8 9.57 4.53 -18.14
N ARG A 9 9.76 4.71 -16.82
CA ARG A 9 9.24 3.82 -15.78
C ARG A 9 7.71 3.82 -15.79
N LEU A 10 7.09 4.98 -15.81
CA LEU A 10 5.63 5.15 -15.87
C LEU A 10 5.03 4.52 -17.12
N ALA A 11 5.68 4.66 -18.29
CA ALA A 11 5.24 4.02 -19.52
C ALA A 11 5.30 2.48 -19.43
N SER A 12 6.33 1.93 -18.78
CA SER A 12 6.44 0.49 -18.55
C SER A 12 5.33 0.00 -17.61
N PHE A 13 5.14 0.69 -16.49
CA PHE A 13 4.09 0.37 -15.53
C PHE A 13 2.69 0.52 -16.14
N GLY A 14 2.47 1.54 -16.98
CA GLY A 14 1.23 1.74 -17.70
C GLY A 14 0.90 0.58 -18.66
N ARG A 15 1.91 0.03 -19.35
CA ARG A 15 1.71 -1.18 -20.16
C ARG A 15 1.31 -2.40 -19.32
N LEU A 16 1.91 -2.54 -18.13
CA LEU A 16 1.55 -3.62 -17.20
C LEU A 16 0.10 -3.47 -16.71
N MET A 17 -0.26 -2.28 -16.22
CA MET A 17 -1.62 -2.03 -15.69
C MET A 17 -2.69 -2.01 -16.81
N GLY A 18 -2.34 -1.64 -18.03
CA GLY A 18 -3.22 -1.70 -19.19
C GLY A 18 -3.30 -3.06 -19.88
N SER A 19 -2.63 -4.08 -19.36
CA SER A 19 -2.67 -5.42 -19.92
C SER A 19 -4.01 -6.12 -19.64
N ARG A 20 -4.38 -7.04 -20.54
CA ARG A 20 -5.56 -7.89 -20.34
C ARG A 20 -5.49 -8.65 -19.00
N GLU A 21 -4.31 -9.14 -18.64
CA GLU A 21 -4.08 -9.86 -17.40
C GLU A 21 -4.35 -9.00 -16.16
N ALA A 22 -3.93 -7.72 -16.16
CA ALA A 22 -4.18 -6.82 -15.05
C ALA A 22 -5.70 -6.58 -14.86
N PHE A 23 -6.44 -6.38 -15.95
CA PHE A 23 -7.90 -6.24 -15.90
C PHE A 23 -8.61 -7.52 -15.46
N GLU A 24 -8.18 -8.70 -15.91
CA GLU A 24 -8.74 -9.97 -15.45
C GLU A 24 -8.49 -10.20 -13.96
N ARG A 25 -7.27 -9.93 -13.47
CA ARG A 25 -6.97 -9.95 -12.03
C ARG A 25 -7.84 -8.98 -11.24
N GLY A 26 -8.02 -7.75 -11.74
CA GLY A 26 -8.92 -6.78 -11.14
C GLY A 26 -10.35 -7.28 -11.05
N ARG A 27 -10.86 -7.89 -12.13
CA ARG A 27 -12.19 -8.51 -12.15
C ARG A 27 -12.30 -9.63 -11.12
N GLU A 28 -11.31 -10.52 -11.03
CA GLU A 28 -11.31 -11.62 -10.07
C GLU A 28 -11.25 -11.12 -8.62
N ALA A 29 -10.39 -10.14 -8.32
CA ALA A 29 -10.30 -9.56 -7.00
C ALA A 29 -11.65 -8.96 -6.53
N ASN A 30 -12.41 -8.37 -7.44
CA ASN A 30 -13.75 -7.83 -7.15
C ASN A 30 -14.84 -8.91 -7.06
N LEU A 31 -14.73 -10.00 -7.82
CA LEU A 31 -15.70 -11.12 -7.76
C LEU A 31 -15.53 -11.96 -6.49
N PHE A 32 -14.33 -12.04 -5.96
CA PHE A 32 -13.99 -12.84 -4.79
C PHE A 32 -13.51 -11.94 -3.64
N PRO A 33 -14.44 -11.28 -2.93
CA PRO A 33 -14.09 -10.38 -1.84
C PRO A 33 -13.38 -11.12 -0.71
N PRO A 34 -12.61 -10.41 0.14
CA PRO A 34 -11.93 -11.01 1.27
C PRO A 34 -12.92 -11.64 2.25
N ARG A 35 -12.50 -12.72 2.90
CA ARG A 35 -13.28 -13.45 3.89
C ARG A 35 -12.56 -13.44 5.23
N LEU A 36 -13.33 -13.28 6.31
CA LEU A 36 -12.81 -13.42 7.67
C LEU A 36 -12.90 -14.89 8.10
N GLU A 37 -11.78 -15.49 8.43
CA GLU A 37 -11.67 -16.77 9.08
C GLU A 37 -11.45 -16.56 10.57
N THR A 38 -12.50 -16.73 11.37
CA THR A 38 -12.44 -16.46 12.82
C THR A 38 -11.79 -17.60 13.59
N HIS A 39 -11.94 -18.84 13.13
CA HIS A 39 -11.43 -20.04 13.79
C HIS A 39 -10.92 -21.07 12.77
N ASP A 40 -9.99 -21.91 13.19
CA ASP A 40 -9.57 -23.08 12.45
C ASP A 40 -10.57 -24.24 12.60
N ARG A 41 -10.28 -25.36 11.92
CA ARG A 41 -11.11 -26.57 11.98
C ARG A 41 -11.17 -27.25 13.37
N PHE A 42 -10.28 -26.85 14.28
CA PHE A 42 -10.22 -27.39 15.66
C PHE A 42 -10.84 -26.45 16.69
N GLY A 43 -11.35 -25.28 16.26
CA GLY A 43 -11.95 -24.28 17.12
C GLY A 43 -10.95 -23.27 17.72
N HIS A 44 -9.67 -23.28 17.30
CA HIS A 44 -8.71 -22.26 17.73
C HIS A 44 -8.97 -20.95 16.99
N ARG A 45 -8.91 -19.84 17.71
CA ARG A 45 -9.16 -18.52 17.14
C ARG A 45 -8.00 -18.07 16.23
N LEU A 46 -8.34 -17.63 15.03
CA LEU A 46 -7.39 -17.14 14.01
C LEU A 46 -7.55 -15.64 13.74
N ASP A 47 -8.78 -15.18 13.56
CA ASP A 47 -9.13 -13.81 13.14
C ASP A 47 -8.34 -13.36 11.89
N ARG A 48 -8.23 -14.23 10.90
CA ARG A 48 -7.46 -14.03 9.68
C ARG A 48 -8.35 -13.55 8.54
N VAL A 49 -7.94 -12.48 7.86
CA VAL A 49 -8.55 -12.07 6.58
C VAL A 49 -7.85 -12.78 5.43
N VAL A 50 -8.61 -13.51 4.64
CA VAL A 50 -8.11 -14.26 3.46
C VAL A 50 -8.53 -13.53 2.19
N TYR A 51 -7.56 -13.15 1.40
CA TYR A 51 -7.75 -12.49 0.11
C TYR A 51 -7.58 -13.46 -1.05
N HIS A 52 -8.25 -13.18 -2.17
CA HIS A 52 -8.04 -13.90 -3.41
C HIS A 52 -6.63 -13.69 -3.95
N PRO A 53 -5.98 -14.69 -4.62
CA PRO A 53 -4.65 -14.52 -5.20
C PRO A 53 -4.51 -13.33 -6.15
N ALA A 54 -5.56 -12.95 -6.86
CA ALA A 54 -5.58 -11.79 -7.74
C ALA A 54 -5.35 -10.47 -6.98
N TYR A 55 -5.89 -10.32 -5.75
CA TYR A 55 -5.60 -9.19 -4.88
C TYR A 55 -4.10 -9.14 -4.51
N HIS A 56 -3.54 -10.28 -4.13
CA HIS A 56 -2.12 -10.36 -3.79
C HIS A 56 -1.23 -9.99 -4.99
N ALA A 57 -1.60 -10.41 -6.20
CA ALA A 57 -0.87 -10.04 -7.42
C ALA A 57 -0.94 -8.53 -7.73
N ALA A 58 -2.09 -7.89 -7.49
CA ALA A 58 -2.23 -6.42 -7.61
C ALA A 58 -1.37 -5.68 -6.58
N MET A 59 -1.37 -6.13 -5.32
CA MET A 59 -0.52 -5.61 -4.26
C MET A 59 0.97 -5.75 -4.59
N GLU A 60 1.38 -6.93 -5.05
CA GLU A 60 2.78 -7.20 -5.45
C GLU A 60 3.24 -6.25 -6.55
N ALA A 61 2.47 -6.11 -7.63
CA ALA A 61 2.79 -5.21 -8.73
C ALA A 61 2.90 -3.75 -8.27
N SER A 62 1.97 -3.28 -7.44
CA SER A 62 1.96 -1.91 -6.94
C SER A 62 3.06 -1.63 -5.93
N MET A 63 3.38 -2.57 -5.04
CA MET A 63 4.48 -2.42 -4.09
C MET A 63 5.85 -2.52 -4.78
N ALA A 64 6.02 -3.41 -5.76
CA ALA A 64 7.25 -3.50 -6.56
C ALA A 64 7.52 -2.20 -7.33
N GLU A 65 6.49 -1.54 -7.85
CA GLU A 65 6.60 -0.21 -8.47
C GLU A 65 6.87 0.91 -7.45
N GLY A 66 6.72 0.62 -6.15
CA GLY A 66 6.95 1.58 -5.08
C GLY A 66 5.81 2.60 -4.91
N LEU A 67 4.57 2.27 -5.25
CA LEU A 67 3.44 3.20 -5.17
C LEU A 67 3.20 3.75 -3.76
N HIS A 68 3.56 2.98 -2.73
CA HIS A 68 3.44 3.39 -1.33
C HIS A 68 4.63 4.23 -0.83
N VAL A 69 5.82 4.14 -1.49
CA VAL A 69 7.08 4.68 -0.95
C VAL A 69 7.83 5.62 -1.87
N SER A 70 7.59 5.64 -3.18
CA SER A 70 8.44 6.36 -4.13
C SER A 70 8.60 7.86 -3.83
N ALA A 71 7.58 8.50 -3.27
CA ALA A 71 7.66 9.89 -2.82
C ALA A 71 8.43 10.08 -1.48
N TRP A 72 8.75 8.98 -0.79
CA TRP A 72 9.40 8.92 0.51
C TRP A 72 10.78 8.24 0.46
N SER A 73 11.35 8.02 -0.72
CA SER A 73 12.64 7.34 -0.91
C SER A 73 13.79 7.97 -0.11
N HIS A 74 13.74 9.27 0.13
CA HIS A 74 14.70 9.99 0.97
C HIS A 74 14.73 9.50 2.43
N LEU A 75 13.66 8.89 2.94
CA LEU A 75 13.63 8.31 4.29
C LEU A 75 14.48 7.04 4.40
N ALA A 76 14.68 6.31 3.30
CA ALA A 76 15.52 5.11 3.27
C ALA A 76 17.00 5.42 3.11
N HIS A 77 17.33 6.46 2.32
CA HIS A 77 18.71 6.71 1.86
C HIS A 77 19.29 8.04 2.37
N GLY A 78 18.48 8.81 3.09
CA GLY A 78 18.82 10.19 3.42
C GLY A 78 18.77 11.13 2.21
N GLY A 79 19.06 12.40 2.41
CA GLY A 79 19.13 13.39 1.35
C GLY A 79 17.82 14.16 1.13
N ALA A 80 17.76 14.89 0.02
CA ALA A 80 16.61 15.71 -0.35
C ALA A 80 15.53 14.87 -1.04
N ARG A 81 14.30 15.34 -0.97
CA ARG A 81 13.19 14.77 -1.74
C ARG A 81 13.44 14.96 -3.23
N GLU A 82 13.18 13.92 -4.01
CA GLU A 82 13.30 13.96 -5.46
C GLU A 82 12.22 14.91 -6.05
N PRO A 83 12.62 15.89 -6.88
CA PRO A 83 11.66 16.76 -7.54
C PRO A 83 10.65 15.97 -8.37
N GLY A 84 9.36 16.28 -8.22
CA GLY A 84 8.30 15.60 -8.96
C GLY A 84 7.93 14.19 -8.47
N ALA A 85 8.54 13.68 -7.39
CA ALA A 85 8.27 12.32 -6.88
C ALA A 85 6.77 12.09 -6.57
N HIS A 86 6.09 13.06 -5.97
CA HIS A 86 4.65 12.96 -5.72
C HIS A 86 3.83 12.95 -7.01
N VAL A 87 4.25 13.69 -8.04
CA VAL A 87 3.58 13.70 -9.35
C VAL A 87 3.76 12.35 -10.05
N ALA A 88 4.98 11.82 -10.06
CA ALA A 88 5.27 10.50 -10.60
C ALA A 88 4.48 9.39 -9.87
N ARG A 89 4.45 9.45 -8.53
CA ARG A 89 3.64 8.53 -7.72
C ARG A 89 2.15 8.64 -8.07
N ALA A 90 1.61 9.83 -8.16
CA ALA A 90 0.20 10.04 -8.49
C ALA A 90 -0.16 9.49 -9.87
N ALA A 91 0.71 9.68 -10.87
CA ALA A 91 0.52 9.12 -12.20
C ALA A 91 0.51 7.57 -12.19
N ALA A 92 1.45 6.94 -11.48
CA ALA A 92 1.47 5.49 -11.32
C ALA A 92 0.22 4.98 -10.57
N PHE A 93 -0.16 5.65 -9.49
CA PHE A 93 -1.36 5.32 -8.71
C PHE A 93 -2.63 5.44 -9.56
N TYR A 94 -2.75 6.49 -10.37
CA TYR A 94 -3.87 6.65 -11.30
C TYR A 94 -3.98 5.48 -12.28
N MET A 95 -2.85 5.02 -12.83
CA MET A 95 -2.85 3.86 -13.74
C MET A 95 -3.23 2.56 -13.02
N ALA A 96 -2.72 2.31 -11.82
CA ALA A 96 -3.07 1.13 -11.03
C ALA A 96 -4.57 1.07 -10.69
N SER A 97 -5.15 2.22 -10.31
CA SER A 97 -6.56 2.31 -9.95
C SER A 97 -7.53 2.04 -11.11
N GLN A 98 -7.07 2.12 -12.37
CA GLN A 98 -7.90 1.77 -13.54
C GLN A 98 -8.13 0.26 -13.65
N SER A 99 -7.17 -0.56 -13.23
CA SER A 99 -7.30 -2.02 -13.30
C SER A 99 -8.02 -2.58 -12.06
N GLU A 100 -7.69 -2.08 -10.87
CA GLU A 100 -8.35 -2.47 -9.62
C GLU A 100 -8.12 -1.38 -8.56
N ALA A 101 -9.19 -0.87 -7.95
CA ALA A 101 -9.11 0.25 -7.02
C ALA A 101 -9.00 -0.16 -5.55
N GLY A 102 -9.45 -1.36 -5.18
CA GLY A 102 -9.52 -1.80 -3.78
C GLY A 102 -8.15 -1.92 -3.13
N HIS A 103 -7.16 -2.51 -3.83
CA HIS A 103 -5.79 -2.63 -3.32
C HIS A 103 -5.07 -1.28 -3.16
N CYS A 104 -5.57 -0.24 -3.82
CA CYS A 104 -5.01 1.11 -3.72
C CYS A 104 -5.20 1.73 -2.32
N CYS A 105 -6.17 1.24 -1.54
CA CYS A 105 -6.43 1.73 -0.19
C CYS A 105 -5.24 1.49 0.76
N PRO A 106 -4.76 0.26 1.02
CA PRO A 106 -3.59 0.04 1.86
C PRO A 106 -2.32 0.70 1.30
N ILE A 107 -2.17 0.81 -0.01
CA ILE A 107 -1.07 1.54 -0.66
C ILE A 107 -1.07 3.02 -0.26
N THR A 108 -2.23 3.67 -0.33
CA THR A 108 -2.36 5.09 0.04
C THR A 108 -2.18 5.31 1.53
N MET A 109 -2.79 4.47 2.36
CA MET A 109 -2.67 4.57 3.82
C MET A 109 -1.21 4.37 4.28
N THR A 110 -0.48 3.42 3.69
CA THR A 110 0.94 3.22 3.99
C THR A 110 1.77 4.44 3.60
N SER A 111 1.50 5.04 2.44
CA SER A 111 2.18 6.27 2.01
C SER A 111 1.91 7.44 2.96
N ALA A 112 0.70 7.56 3.49
CA ALA A 112 0.35 8.58 4.48
C ALA A 112 1.01 8.31 5.84
N ALA A 113 1.06 7.05 6.27
CA ALA A 113 1.69 6.64 7.52
C ALA A 113 3.18 6.98 7.55
N LEU A 114 3.89 6.89 6.43
CA LEU A 114 5.30 7.27 6.33
C LEU A 114 5.55 8.75 6.68
N ALA A 115 4.62 9.64 6.31
CA ALA A 115 4.69 11.04 6.70
C ALA A 115 4.60 11.22 8.22
N THR A 116 3.73 10.46 8.88
CA THR A 116 3.56 10.51 10.35
C THR A 116 4.75 9.86 11.04
N LEU A 117 5.16 8.66 10.61
CA LEU A 117 6.29 7.94 11.19
C LEU A 117 7.59 8.75 11.13
N SER A 118 7.80 9.52 10.07
CA SER A 118 9.00 10.37 9.94
C SER A 118 9.11 11.46 11.01
N GLN A 119 8.01 11.76 11.72
CA GLN A 119 7.97 12.76 12.79
C GLN A 119 8.06 12.14 14.19
N VAL A 120 8.04 10.81 14.30
CA VAL A 120 8.09 10.08 15.58
C VAL A 120 9.21 9.03 15.52
N PRO A 121 10.49 9.44 15.68
CA PRO A 121 11.65 8.56 15.45
C PRO A 121 11.66 7.28 16.29
N ASP A 122 11.19 7.34 17.53
CA ASP A 122 11.18 6.16 18.41
C ASP A 122 10.22 5.08 17.91
N LEU A 123 9.03 5.46 17.45
CA LEU A 123 8.08 4.53 16.86
C LEU A 123 8.56 4.08 15.46
N ALA A 124 9.17 4.99 14.70
CA ALA A 124 9.64 4.71 13.35
C ALA A 124 10.75 3.64 13.31
N ARG A 125 11.59 3.56 14.36
CA ARG A 125 12.78 2.69 14.41
C ARG A 125 12.49 1.25 13.95
N ASP A 126 11.41 0.67 14.44
CA ASP A 126 11.09 -0.74 14.18
C ASP A 126 10.24 -0.93 12.91
N TRP A 127 9.50 0.10 12.48
CA TRP A 127 8.50 -0.01 11.43
C TRP A 127 8.94 0.53 10.08
N ILE A 128 9.77 1.58 10.07
CA ILE A 128 10.02 2.35 8.84
C ILE A 128 10.71 1.53 7.75
N SER A 129 11.66 0.66 8.11
CA SER A 129 12.37 -0.19 7.16
C SER A 129 11.44 -1.16 6.44
N LYS A 130 10.47 -1.72 7.17
CA LYS A 130 9.46 -2.64 6.63
C LYS A 130 8.37 -1.92 5.84
N ALA A 131 8.01 -0.70 6.23
CA ALA A 131 7.10 0.16 5.50
C ALA A 131 7.68 0.67 4.18
N LEU A 132 9.00 0.89 4.13
CA LEU A 132 9.73 1.32 2.93
C LEU A 132 10.06 0.17 1.96
N SER A 133 9.88 -1.09 2.39
CA SER A 133 10.18 -2.26 1.55
C SER A 133 9.22 -2.34 0.36
N THR A 134 9.76 -2.50 -0.83
CA THR A 134 9.00 -2.74 -2.07
C THR A 134 8.69 -4.22 -2.32
N ARG A 135 9.12 -5.09 -1.43
CA ARG A 135 8.85 -6.53 -1.50
C ARG A 135 7.56 -6.83 -0.75
N TYR A 136 6.49 -7.14 -1.47
CA TYR A 136 5.22 -7.52 -0.86
C TYR A 136 5.32 -8.82 -0.06
N ASP A 137 4.72 -8.86 1.13
CA ASP A 137 4.66 -10.05 1.99
C ASP A 137 3.20 -10.36 2.38
N PRO A 138 2.54 -11.33 1.70
CA PRO A 138 1.14 -11.67 1.94
C PRO A 138 0.90 -12.50 3.21
N ARG A 139 1.94 -12.93 3.93
CA ARG A 139 1.81 -13.83 5.08
C ARG A 139 1.06 -13.18 6.23
N PHE A 140 0.28 -13.97 6.93
CA PHE A 140 -0.39 -13.58 8.17
C PHE A 140 0.56 -13.87 9.36
N GLU A 141 1.53 -12.99 9.55
CA GLU A 141 2.59 -13.11 10.56
C GLU A 141 2.76 -11.81 11.32
N PRO A 142 3.27 -11.86 12.55
CA PRO A 142 3.67 -10.68 13.31
C PRO A 142 4.68 -9.82 12.52
N MET A 143 4.65 -8.51 12.75
CA MET A 143 5.51 -7.56 12.06
C MET A 143 7.00 -7.92 12.05
N PRO A 144 7.62 -8.39 13.15
CA PRO A 144 9.04 -8.75 13.14
C PRO A 144 9.41 -9.81 12.11
N ASP A 145 8.50 -10.73 11.82
CA ASP A 145 8.73 -11.88 10.92
C ASP A 145 8.38 -11.59 9.45
N LYS A 146 7.88 -10.39 9.15
CA LYS A 146 7.50 -9.98 7.78
C LYS A 146 8.62 -9.24 7.06
N ALA A 147 8.65 -9.40 5.73
CA ALA A 147 9.55 -8.64 4.85
C ALA A 147 9.07 -7.20 4.61
N SER A 148 7.76 -6.97 4.68
CA SER A 148 7.13 -5.66 4.56
C SER A 148 5.83 -5.60 5.32
N VAL A 149 5.37 -4.38 5.58
CA VAL A 149 4.08 -4.12 6.21
C VAL A 149 3.33 -3.04 5.43
N THR A 150 2.01 -3.09 5.53
CA THR A 150 1.11 -2.00 5.13
C THR A 150 0.42 -1.45 6.36
N PHE A 151 -0.01 -0.20 6.31
CA PHE A 151 -0.72 0.47 7.39
C PHE A 151 -2.17 0.67 7.04
N GLY A 152 -3.03 0.53 8.03
CA GLY A 152 -4.40 1.00 8.02
C GLY A 152 -4.52 2.31 8.80
N MET A 153 -5.65 2.99 8.66
CA MET A 153 -5.97 4.22 9.37
C MET A 153 -7.43 4.20 9.83
N GLY A 154 -7.64 4.54 11.08
CA GLY A 154 -8.96 4.80 11.63
C GLY A 154 -8.99 6.23 12.14
N MET A 155 -9.88 7.07 11.59
CA MET A 155 -9.98 8.49 11.94
C MET A 155 -11.31 8.86 12.59
N THR A 156 -12.36 8.10 12.33
CA THR A 156 -13.70 8.40 12.80
C THR A 156 -13.91 7.87 14.22
N GLU A 157 -14.28 8.76 15.12
CA GLU A 157 -14.68 8.45 16.49
C GLU A 157 -16.19 8.71 16.68
N LYS A 158 -16.74 8.29 17.84
CA LYS A 158 -18.18 8.52 18.13
C LYS A 158 -18.56 10.00 18.17
N GLN A 159 -17.65 10.85 18.66
CA GLN A 159 -17.85 12.30 18.81
C GLN A 159 -17.38 13.10 17.60
N GLY A 160 -16.65 12.51 16.68
CA GLY A 160 -16.11 13.21 15.52
C GLY A 160 -15.92 12.29 14.31
N GLY A 161 -16.43 12.72 13.18
CA GLY A 161 -16.26 12.06 11.88
C GLY A 161 -16.01 13.14 10.84
N THR A 162 -17.00 13.95 10.55
CA THR A 162 -16.86 15.13 9.69
C THR A 162 -15.91 16.17 10.31
N ASP A 163 -16.01 16.40 11.62
CA ASP A 163 -15.06 17.20 12.38
C ASP A 163 -14.10 16.30 13.16
N VAL A 164 -13.02 15.84 12.50
CA VAL A 164 -11.99 14.99 13.12
C VAL A 164 -11.20 15.71 14.23
N ARG A 165 -11.28 17.03 14.34
CA ARG A 165 -10.63 17.79 15.42
C ARG A 165 -11.39 17.66 16.75
N ALA A 166 -12.65 17.24 16.69
CA ALA A 166 -13.42 16.92 17.87
C ALA A 166 -13.07 15.56 18.50
N ASN A 167 -12.24 14.75 17.87
CA ASN A 167 -11.78 13.48 18.39
C ASN A 167 -10.88 13.70 19.61
N THR A 168 -11.06 12.88 20.65
CA THR A 168 -10.29 12.94 21.91
C THR A 168 -9.64 11.59 22.21
#